data_616991fa093abe2a773d04a4f588fbf9
#
_entry.id   616991fa093abe2a773d04a4f588fbf9
#
_cell.length_a   1.000
_cell.length_b   1.000
_cell.length_c   1.000
_cell.angle_alpha   90.00
_cell.angle_beta   90.00
_cell.angle_gamma   90.00
#
_symmetry.space_group_name_H-M   'P 1'
#
loop_
_entity.id
_entity.type
_entity.pdbx_description
1 polymer ?
#
loop_
_entity_poly.entity_id
_entity_poly.type
_entity_poly.pdbx_seq_one_letter_code
_entity_poly.pdbx_strand_id
1 'polypeptide(L)'
;NGSVYFDVRAYNEKGGNYGELSKRNIDELFANTRDLDGQNEKKNPQDFALWKKASPEHIMKWISPWGEGFPGWHLECTAMSTKYLGEQFDIHGGGMELKFPHHECEIAQGKGCNGVSPVKYWMHANMLTMNGQRMSKSTGNYILPQHLISGENDFFEKPFHPTVVRFNFLQAHYRSVLDISNEAMLASEKGFQRLMEALKTLSAISNQQSAESG
;
A
#
# COMPACT_ATOMS: atom_id res chain seq x y z
N ASN A 1 20.28 25.59 -2.32
CA ASN A 1 18.89 25.89 -2.70
C ASN A 1 17.83 25.41 -1.69
N GLY A 2 18.21 24.71 -0.61
CA GLY A 2 17.27 24.25 0.43
C GLY A 2 16.56 22.92 0.14
N SER A 3 16.62 22.39 -1.07
CA SER A 3 16.14 21.02 -1.38
C SER A 3 17.29 20.03 -1.46
N VAL A 4 17.06 18.79 -1.02
CA VAL A 4 18.02 17.68 -1.03
C VAL A 4 17.41 16.53 -1.79
N TYR A 5 18.16 15.98 -2.73
CA TYR A 5 17.73 14.87 -3.57
C TYR A 5 18.67 13.67 -3.41
N PHE A 6 18.09 12.47 -3.53
CA PHE A 6 18.85 11.23 -3.65
C PHE A 6 19.31 11.09 -5.10
N ASP A 7 20.60 10.95 -5.31
CA ASP A 7 21.21 10.77 -6.62
C ASP A 7 21.20 9.26 -6.98
N VAL A 8 20.23 8.85 -7.79
CA VAL A 8 20.00 7.45 -8.17
C VAL A 8 21.16 6.92 -9.01
N ARG A 9 21.76 7.76 -9.86
CA ARG A 9 22.89 7.34 -10.69
C ARG A 9 24.13 7.07 -9.85
N ALA A 10 24.48 7.99 -8.95
CA ALA A 10 25.59 7.82 -8.03
C ALA A 10 25.40 6.63 -7.09
N TYR A 11 24.18 6.33 -6.68
CA TYR A 11 23.84 5.15 -5.88
C TYR A 11 24.19 3.86 -6.65
N ASN A 12 23.80 3.76 -7.93
CA ASN A 12 24.07 2.59 -8.75
C ASN A 12 25.57 2.43 -9.08
N GLU A 13 26.27 3.53 -9.36
CA GLU A 13 27.73 3.52 -9.60
C GLU A 13 28.51 3.01 -8.38
N LYS A 14 27.96 3.17 -7.18
CA LYS A 14 28.51 2.64 -5.93
C LYS A 14 28.06 1.22 -5.58
N GLY A 15 27.46 0.51 -6.53
CA GLY A 15 27.02 -0.88 -6.34
C GLY A 15 25.57 -1.04 -5.87
N GLY A 16 24.79 0.03 -5.83
CA GLY A 16 23.35 -0.02 -5.62
C GLY A 16 22.63 -0.63 -6.83
N ASN A 17 21.38 -0.98 -6.65
CA ASN A 17 20.53 -1.53 -7.73
C ASN A 17 19.12 -0.92 -7.61
N TYR A 18 18.98 0.32 -8.08
CA TYR A 18 17.65 0.96 -8.13
C TYR A 18 16.81 0.31 -9.22
N GLY A 19 15.65 -0.20 -8.86
CA GLY A 19 14.80 -1.01 -9.72
C GLY A 19 14.78 -2.50 -9.36
N GLU A 20 15.47 -2.91 -8.31
CA GLU A 20 15.58 -4.33 -7.91
C GLU A 20 14.22 -4.94 -7.49
N LEU A 21 13.34 -4.17 -6.87
CA LEU A 21 12.01 -4.61 -6.47
C LEU A 21 11.03 -4.62 -7.65
N SER A 22 11.02 -3.54 -8.42
CA SER A 22 10.11 -3.35 -9.54
C SER A 22 10.49 -4.14 -10.78
N LYS A 23 11.75 -4.59 -10.87
CA LYS A 23 12.37 -5.21 -12.05
C LYS A 23 12.41 -4.28 -13.25
N ARG A 24 12.45 -2.97 -13.00
CA ARG A 24 12.55 -1.97 -14.06
C ARG A 24 14.00 -1.71 -14.42
N ASN A 25 14.25 -1.61 -15.72
CA ASN A 25 15.55 -1.17 -16.23
C ASN A 25 15.66 0.35 -16.05
N ILE A 26 16.75 0.79 -15.44
CA ILE A 26 17.02 2.19 -15.19
C ILE A 26 17.16 2.99 -16.47
N ASP A 27 17.82 2.45 -17.49
CA ASP A 27 18.01 3.14 -18.78
C ASP A 27 16.66 3.40 -19.48
N GLU A 28 15.72 2.46 -19.38
CA GLU A 28 14.36 2.64 -19.85
C GLU A 28 13.58 3.69 -19.06
N LEU A 29 13.85 3.79 -17.75
CA LEU A 29 13.25 4.82 -16.90
C LEU A 29 13.75 6.21 -17.26
N PHE A 30 15.04 6.36 -17.57
CA PHE A 30 15.60 7.63 -18.03
C PHE A 30 15.02 8.07 -19.39
N ALA A 31 14.73 7.10 -20.28
CA ALA A 31 14.16 7.39 -21.59
C ALA A 31 12.68 7.80 -21.55
N ASN A 32 11.92 7.37 -20.56
CA ASN A 32 10.46 7.51 -20.49
C ASN A 32 9.96 8.49 -19.41
N THR A 33 10.81 9.40 -18.94
CA THR A 33 10.44 10.33 -17.86
C THR A 33 9.50 11.41 -18.38
N ARG A 34 8.33 11.54 -17.75
CA ARG A 34 7.40 12.65 -17.98
C ARG A 34 7.93 13.91 -17.28
N ASP A 35 7.66 15.07 -17.88
CA ASP A 35 7.88 16.35 -17.21
C ASP A 35 6.96 16.46 -15.99
N LEU A 36 7.57 16.39 -14.80
CA LEU A 36 6.90 16.59 -13.53
C LEU A 36 7.42 17.88 -12.88
N ASP A 37 6.61 18.51 -12.06
CA ASP A 37 7.00 19.70 -11.30
C ASP A 37 8.26 19.44 -10.47
N GLY A 38 9.24 20.35 -10.55
CA GLY A 38 10.52 20.27 -9.82
C GLY A 38 11.61 19.47 -10.54
N GLN A 39 11.43 19.05 -11.79
CA GLN A 39 12.48 18.39 -12.59
C GLN A 39 13.72 19.26 -12.77
N ASN A 40 13.56 20.59 -12.84
CA ASN A 40 14.68 21.54 -13.03
C ASN A 40 15.67 21.60 -11.85
N GLU A 41 15.28 21.07 -10.68
CA GLU A 41 16.15 21.03 -9.49
C GLU A 41 16.94 19.72 -9.38
N LYS A 42 16.61 18.70 -10.17
CA LYS A 42 17.22 17.37 -10.15
C LYS A 42 18.39 17.28 -11.13
N LYS A 43 19.42 16.52 -10.77
CA LYS A 43 20.51 16.20 -11.72
C LYS A 43 20.03 15.22 -12.78
N ASN A 44 19.24 14.23 -12.38
CA ASN A 44 18.68 13.20 -13.24
C ASN A 44 17.17 13.07 -12.99
N PRO A 45 16.39 12.74 -14.02
CA PRO A 45 14.93 12.61 -13.88
C PRO A 45 14.46 11.63 -12.79
N GLN A 46 15.25 10.59 -12.54
CA GLN A 46 14.94 9.55 -11.55
C GLN A 46 15.35 9.90 -10.11
N ASP A 47 16.08 11.01 -9.92
CA ASP A 47 16.40 11.46 -8.59
C ASP A 47 15.12 11.80 -7.82
N PHE A 48 15.07 11.51 -6.54
CA PHE A 48 13.89 11.75 -5.73
C PHE A 48 14.22 12.60 -4.50
N ALA A 49 13.24 13.38 -4.06
CA ALA A 49 13.43 14.29 -2.96
C ALA A 49 13.57 13.57 -1.62
N LEU A 50 14.60 13.91 -0.87
CA LEU A 50 14.75 13.59 0.54
C LEU A 50 14.20 14.73 1.41
N TRP A 51 14.51 15.97 1.05
CA TRP A 51 14.03 17.17 1.70
C TRP A 51 13.64 18.20 0.65
N LYS A 52 12.49 18.83 0.78
CA LYS A 52 12.03 19.89 -0.11
C LYS A 52 11.95 21.21 0.64
N LYS A 53 12.47 22.26 0.02
CA LYS A 53 12.30 23.63 0.53
C LYS A 53 10.81 23.96 0.56
N ALA A 54 10.32 24.46 1.68
CA ALA A 54 8.94 24.89 1.82
C ALA A 54 8.74 26.27 1.20
N SER A 55 7.58 26.47 0.59
CA SER A 55 7.08 27.81 0.28
C SER A 55 6.45 28.45 1.52
N PRO A 56 6.23 29.77 1.55
CA PRO A 56 5.59 30.42 2.68
C PRO A 56 4.22 29.83 3.06
N GLU A 57 3.49 29.31 2.07
CA GLU A 57 2.12 28.78 2.19
C GLU A 57 2.07 27.35 2.76
N HIS A 58 3.22 26.65 2.81
CA HIS A 58 3.26 25.30 3.37
C HIS A 58 2.95 25.32 4.87
N ILE A 59 1.93 24.58 5.26
CA ILE A 59 1.46 24.44 6.64
C ILE A 59 2.42 23.55 7.44
N MET A 60 2.80 22.39 6.87
CA MET A 60 3.70 21.43 7.51
C MET A 60 5.13 21.66 7.03
N LYS A 61 5.93 22.32 7.84
CA LYS A 61 7.33 22.62 7.55
C LYS A 61 8.14 22.70 8.83
N TRP A 62 9.41 22.39 8.73
CA TRP A 62 10.35 22.31 9.85
C TRP A 62 11.69 22.96 9.49
N ILE A 63 12.42 23.38 10.51
CA ILE A 63 13.79 23.87 10.36
C ILE A 63 14.73 22.66 10.20
N SER A 64 15.64 22.74 9.24
CA SER A 64 16.66 21.72 8.98
C SER A 64 18.02 22.36 8.67
N PRO A 65 19.12 21.59 8.62
CA PRO A 65 20.41 22.11 8.17
C PRO A 65 20.40 22.69 6.75
N TRP A 66 19.40 22.33 5.94
CA TRP A 66 19.24 22.80 4.55
C TRP A 66 18.26 23.97 4.42
N GLY A 67 17.71 24.42 5.54
CA GLY A 67 16.70 25.46 5.61
C GLY A 67 15.30 24.93 5.97
N GLU A 68 14.32 25.83 5.99
CA GLU A 68 12.93 25.48 6.26
C GLU A 68 12.34 24.68 5.11
N GLY A 69 11.78 23.52 5.43
CA GLY A 69 11.27 22.58 4.43
C GLY A 69 10.49 21.41 5.03
N PHE A 70 10.29 20.40 4.24
CA PHE A 70 9.56 19.18 4.62
C PHE A 70 10.21 17.93 4.00
N PRO A 71 10.06 16.75 4.63
CA PRO A 71 10.62 15.51 4.11
C PRO A 71 9.92 15.07 2.82
N GLY A 72 10.64 14.35 1.96
CA GLY A 72 10.03 13.58 0.90
C GLY A 72 9.23 12.40 1.48
N TRP A 73 8.11 12.06 0.87
CA TRP A 73 7.22 10.99 1.34
C TRP A 73 7.94 9.66 1.63
N HIS A 74 8.89 9.26 0.79
CA HIS A 74 9.68 8.04 1.00
C HIS A 74 10.55 8.12 2.26
N LEU A 75 11.08 9.29 2.57
CA LEU A 75 11.90 9.50 3.75
C LEU A 75 11.09 9.39 5.05
N GLU A 76 9.84 9.83 5.03
CA GLU A 76 8.93 9.67 6.18
C GLU A 76 8.79 8.20 6.57
N CYS A 77 8.48 7.34 5.58
CA CYS A 77 8.34 5.90 5.81
C CYS A 77 9.65 5.26 6.27
N THR A 78 10.77 5.57 5.62
CA THR A 78 12.09 5.05 6.00
C THR A 78 12.48 5.48 7.41
N ALA A 79 12.29 6.74 7.77
CA ALA A 79 12.63 7.24 9.11
C ALA A 79 11.74 6.62 10.20
N MET A 80 10.43 6.51 9.96
CA MET A 80 9.50 5.90 10.92
C MET A 80 9.76 4.42 11.10
N SER A 81 9.93 3.66 10.03
CA SER A 81 10.21 2.22 10.10
C SER A 81 11.53 1.95 10.81
N THR A 82 12.60 2.67 10.46
CA THR A 82 13.89 2.51 11.14
C THR A 82 13.80 2.84 12.63
N LYS A 83 13.07 3.89 13.01
CA LYS A 83 12.91 4.29 14.41
C LYS A 83 12.16 3.27 15.25
N TYR A 84 11.10 2.66 14.73
CA TYR A 84 10.20 1.81 15.51
C TYR A 84 10.42 0.33 15.30
N LEU A 85 10.96 -0.09 14.14
CA LEU A 85 11.13 -1.49 13.76
C LEU A 85 12.60 -1.89 13.58
N GLY A 86 13.53 -0.91 13.58
CA GLY A 86 14.94 -1.12 13.34
C GLY A 86 15.32 -0.97 11.87
N GLU A 87 16.62 -1.15 11.58
CA GLU A 87 17.20 -0.97 10.24
C GLU A 87 16.67 -1.99 9.22
N GLN A 88 16.25 -3.16 9.69
CA GLN A 88 15.63 -4.20 8.89
C GLN A 88 14.48 -4.84 9.67
N PHE A 89 13.31 -4.91 9.06
CA PHE A 89 12.13 -5.57 9.61
C PHE A 89 11.57 -6.63 8.65
N ASP A 90 10.58 -7.42 9.12
CA ASP A 90 10.18 -8.62 8.40
C ASP A 90 9.31 -8.33 7.19
N ILE A 91 8.20 -7.63 7.36
CA ILE A 91 7.18 -7.46 6.32
C ILE A 91 6.80 -5.99 6.15
N HIS A 92 6.83 -5.51 4.91
CA HIS A 92 6.27 -4.22 4.51
C HIS A 92 5.20 -4.43 3.43
N GLY A 93 4.00 -3.95 3.70
CA GLY A 93 2.86 -4.06 2.81
C GLY A 93 2.44 -2.74 2.20
N GLY A 94 1.88 -2.80 0.99
CA GLY A 94 1.29 -1.64 0.32
C GLY A 94 0.48 -2.04 -0.91
N GLY A 95 -0.10 -1.05 -1.57
CA GLY A 95 -0.73 -1.27 -2.88
C GLY A 95 0.32 -1.53 -3.97
N MET A 96 -0.09 -2.16 -5.05
CA MET A 96 0.80 -2.45 -6.19
C MET A 96 1.40 -1.16 -6.79
N GLU A 97 0.69 -0.04 -6.69
CA GLU A 97 1.14 1.28 -7.14
C GLU A 97 2.33 1.82 -6.34
N LEU A 98 2.47 1.41 -5.08
CA LEU A 98 3.59 1.81 -4.23
C LEU A 98 4.87 1.05 -4.54
N LYS A 99 4.80 -0.08 -5.25
CA LYS A 99 5.96 -0.87 -5.62
C LYS A 99 7.03 -0.02 -6.32
N PHE A 100 6.58 0.86 -7.20
CA PHE A 100 7.43 1.86 -7.87
C PHE A 100 6.67 3.19 -8.02
N PRO A 101 7.29 4.34 -7.68
CA PRO A 101 8.67 4.48 -7.19
C PRO A 101 8.82 4.36 -5.66
N HIS A 102 7.74 4.38 -4.87
CA HIS A 102 7.77 4.61 -3.42
C HIS A 102 8.64 3.59 -2.67
N HIS A 103 8.31 2.30 -2.72
CA HIS A 103 9.06 1.26 -2.02
C HIS A 103 10.48 1.06 -2.60
N GLU A 104 10.68 1.30 -3.89
CA GLU A 104 12.00 1.29 -4.49
C GLU A 104 12.89 2.38 -3.91
N CYS A 105 12.32 3.58 -3.67
CA CYS A 105 13.03 4.68 -3.01
C CYS A 105 13.37 4.35 -1.55
N GLU A 106 12.48 3.66 -0.82
CA GLU A 106 12.77 3.22 0.55
C GLU A 106 13.92 2.19 0.59
N ILE A 107 13.97 1.26 -0.37
CA ILE A 107 15.09 0.32 -0.50
C ILE A 107 16.41 1.08 -0.73
N ALA A 108 16.40 2.03 -1.66
CA ALA A 108 17.59 2.81 -1.97
C ALA A 108 18.06 3.64 -0.76
N GLN A 109 17.13 4.22 -0.01
CA GLN A 109 17.44 4.95 1.23
C GLN A 109 18.00 4.03 2.32
N GLY A 110 17.37 2.87 2.58
CA GLY A 110 17.84 1.92 3.58
C GLY A 110 19.23 1.38 3.26
N LYS A 111 19.45 0.94 2.04
CA LYS A 111 20.76 0.47 1.59
C LYS A 111 21.82 1.58 1.56
N GLY A 112 21.43 2.77 1.13
CA GLY A 112 22.35 3.91 1.09
C GLY A 112 22.75 4.44 2.46
N CYS A 113 21.87 4.34 3.46
CA CYS A 113 22.13 4.82 4.83
C CYS A 113 22.72 3.73 5.74
N ASN A 114 22.09 2.54 5.74
CA ASN A 114 22.38 1.47 6.70
C ASN A 114 23.14 0.29 6.08
N GLY A 115 23.34 0.28 4.76
CA GLY A 115 24.02 -0.80 4.05
C GLY A 115 23.19 -2.07 3.86
N VAL A 116 21.94 -2.10 4.35
CA VAL A 116 21.05 -3.26 4.29
C VAL A 116 19.70 -2.90 3.68
N SER A 117 19.03 -3.90 3.05
CA SER A 117 17.63 -3.73 2.65
C SER A 117 16.77 -3.55 3.89
N PRO A 118 15.87 -2.54 3.92
CA PRO A 118 15.08 -2.27 5.12
C PRO A 118 14.06 -3.36 5.41
N VAL A 119 13.73 -4.20 4.44
CA VAL A 119 12.64 -5.18 4.55
C VAL A 119 13.05 -6.52 3.97
N LYS A 120 12.68 -7.61 4.67
CA LYS A 120 12.90 -8.98 4.18
C LYS A 120 11.86 -9.39 3.13
N TYR A 121 10.59 -9.06 3.37
CA TYR A 121 9.47 -9.46 2.51
C TYR A 121 8.58 -8.28 2.15
N TRP A 122 8.49 -7.98 0.86
CA TRP A 122 7.59 -6.97 0.31
C TRP A 122 6.27 -7.64 -0.10
N MET A 123 5.16 -7.12 0.40
CA MET A 123 3.83 -7.59 0.05
C MET A 123 3.03 -6.48 -0.64
N HIS A 124 2.58 -6.74 -1.88
CA HIS A 124 1.79 -5.77 -2.64
C HIS A 124 0.41 -6.33 -2.94
N ALA A 125 -0.63 -5.67 -2.39
CA ALA A 125 -2.01 -5.96 -2.72
C ALA A 125 -2.39 -5.30 -4.07
N ASN A 126 -3.24 -5.98 -4.83
CA ASN A 126 -3.76 -5.42 -6.07
C ASN A 126 -4.96 -4.49 -5.80
N MET A 127 -5.46 -3.89 -6.87
CA MET A 127 -6.52 -2.89 -6.80
C MET A 127 -7.84 -3.49 -6.34
N LEU A 128 -8.60 -2.68 -5.61
CA LEU A 128 -10.01 -2.90 -5.37
C LEU A 128 -10.81 -2.15 -6.44
N THR A 129 -11.70 -2.86 -7.12
CA THR A 129 -12.64 -2.30 -8.09
C THR A 129 -14.06 -2.38 -7.56
N MET A 130 -14.95 -1.60 -8.11
CA MET A 130 -16.38 -1.67 -7.83
C MET A 130 -17.14 -1.74 -9.15
N ASN A 131 -17.92 -2.81 -9.33
CA ASN A 131 -18.63 -3.11 -10.58
C ASN A 131 -17.70 -3.09 -11.81
N GLY A 132 -16.53 -3.73 -11.70
CA GLY A 132 -15.51 -3.83 -12.74
C GLY A 132 -14.73 -2.54 -13.03
N GLN A 133 -14.98 -1.46 -12.31
CA GLN A 133 -14.36 -0.16 -12.53
C GLN A 133 -13.50 0.28 -11.33
N ARG A 134 -12.47 1.04 -11.62
CA ARG A 134 -11.62 1.64 -10.59
C ARG A 134 -12.46 2.55 -9.68
N MET A 135 -12.27 2.40 -8.37
CA MET A 135 -12.89 3.30 -7.39
C MET A 135 -12.24 4.69 -7.45
N SER A 136 -13.08 5.71 -7.60
CA SER A 136 -12.63 7.11 -7.68
C SER A 136 -13.73 8.05 -7.18
N LYS A 137 -13.35 9.01 -6.33
CA LYS A 137 -14.27 10.09 -5.88
C LYS A 137 -14.72 10.99 -7.04
N SER A 138 -13.80 11.26 -7.99
CA SER A 138 -14.09 12.15 -9.13
C SER A 138 -15.13 11.58 -10.11
N THR A 139 -15.27 10.26 -10.18
CA THR A 139 -16.27 9.57 -11.02
C THR A 139 -17.54 9.20 -10.25
N GLY A 140 -17.59 9.44 -8.94
CA GLY A 140 -18.69 8.99 -8.09
C GLY A 140 -18.70 7.48 -7.81
N ASN A 141 -17.82 6.72 -8.42
CA ASN A 141 -17.71 5.26 -8.24
C ASN A 141 -16.86 4.95 -7.00
N TYR A 142 -17.37 5.20 -5.82
CA TYR A 142 -16.70 4.85 -4.56
C TYR A 142 -17.73 4.65 -3.45
N ILE A 143 -17.36 3.85 -2.46
CA ILE A 143 -18.18 3.62 -1.26
C ILE A 143 -17.28 3.64 -0.02
N LEU A 144 -17.77 4.22 1.06
CA LEU A 144 -17.13 4.11 2.36
C LEU A 144 -17.55 2.80 3.04
N PRO A 145 -16.68 2.15 3.82
CA PRO A 145 -17.03 0.92 4.53
C PRO A 145 -18.29 1.04 5.39
N GLN A 146 -18.49 2.18 6.03
CA GLN A 146 -19.69 2.45 6.83
C GLN A 146 -20.98 2.39 6.01
N HIS A 147 -21.00 2.91 4.77
CA HIS A 147 -22.19 2.90 3.91
C HIS A 147 -22.49 1.50 3.39
N LEU A 148 -21.48 0.66 3.19
CA LEU A 148 -21.65 -0.75 2.84
C LEU A 148 -22.29 -1.53 4.01
N ILE A 149 -21.93 -1.17 5.24
CA ILE A 149 -22.42 -1.80 6.47
C ILE A 149 -23.80 -1.29 6.85
N SER A 150 -24.08 0.02 6.71
CA SER A 150 -25.40 0.61 7.02
C SER A 150 -26.43 0.35 5.94
N GLY A 151 -26.01 0.12 4.69
CA GLY A 151 -26.89 0.04 3.52
C GLY A 151 -27.26 1.40 2.94
N GLU A 152 -26.70 2.50 3.45
CA GLU A 152 -26.97 3.87 2.97
C GLU A 152 -26.17 4.18 1.69
N ASN A 153 -26.52 3.51 0.60
CA ASN A 153 -25.88 3.67 -0.71
C ASN A 153 -26.75 3.12 -1.84
N ASP A 154 -26.47 3.53 -3.06
CA ASP A 154 -27.21 3.12 -4.27
C ASP A 154 -26.57 1.92 -5.01
N PHE A 155 -25.43 1.41 -4.52
CA PHE A 155 -24.68 0.35 -5.19
C PHE A 155 -25.09 -1.06 -4.76
N PHE A 156 -25.62 -1.19 -3.55
CA PHE A 156 -25.98 -2.45 -2.93
C PHE A 156 -27.42 -2.44 -2.47
N GLU A 157 -28.13 -3.54 -2.70
CA GLU A 157 -29.57 -3.65 -2.39
C GLU A 157 -29.89 -3.74 -0.90
N LYS A 158 -28.89 -4.01 -0.07
CA LYS A 158 -29.07 -4.14 1.40
C LYS A 158 -27.75 -3.91 2.15
N PRO A 159 -27.83 -3.68 3.47
CA PRO A 159 -26.65 -3.68 4.33
C PRO A 159 -26.01 -5.07 4.40
N PHE A 160 -24.67 -5.10 4.53
CA PHE A 160 -23.91 -6.31 4.74
C PHE A 160 -23.20 -6.30 6.09
N HIS A 161 -23.29 -7.42 6.81
CA HIS A 161 -22.59 -7.56 8.07
C HIS A 161 -21.07 -7.45 7.84
N PRO A 162 -20.32 -6.76 8.72
CA PRO A 162 -18.87 -6.57 8.55
C PRO A 162 -18.09 -7.86 8.32
N THR A 163 -18.50 -8.97 8.95
CA THR A 163 -17.88 -10.28 8.77
C THR A 163 -18.07 -10.84 7.37
N VAL A 164 -19.21 -10.58 6.72
CA VAL A 164 -19.47 -10.97 5.32
C VAL A 164 -18.57 -10.16 4.38
N VAL A 165 -18.43 -8.87 4.61
CA VAL A 165 -17.51 -7.99 3.87
C VAL A 165 -16.08 -8.54 3.98
N ARG A 166 -15.63 -8.81 5.21
CA ARG A 166 -14.30 -9.40 5.47
C ARG A 166 -14.13 -10.76 4.79
N PHE A 167 -15.15 -11.61 4.84
CA PHE A 167 -15.13 -12.91 4.19
C PHE A 167 -14.98 -12.77 2.66
N ASN A 168 -15.69 -11.82 2.03
CA ASN A 168 -15.53 -11.53 0.60
C ASN A 168 -14.08 -11.15 0.26
N PHE A 169 -13.45 -10.26 1.05
CA PHE A 169 -12.05 -9.89 0.83
C PHE A 169 -11.08 -11.09 0.95
N LEU A 170 -11.33 -11.98 1.90
CA LEU A 170 -10.45 -13.12 2.16
C LEU A 170 -10.58 -14.26 1.13
N GLN A 171 -11.59 -14.26 0.28
CA GLN A 171 -11.75 -15.26 -0.78
C GLN A 171 -10.81 -15.03 -1.97
N ALA A 172 -10.34 -13.80 -2.17
CA ALA A 172 -9.42 -13.46 -3.24
C ALA A 172 -7.97 -13.51 -2.77
N HIS A 173 -7.07 -13.95 -3.64
CA HIS A 173 -5.65 -13.81 -3.39
C HIS A 173 -5.27 -12.32 -3.40
N TYR A 174 -4.49 -11.85 -2.43
CA TYR A 174 -4.16 -10.43 -2.26
C TYR A 174 -3.51 -9.76 -3.49
N ARG A 175 -2.85 -10.54 -4.37
CA ARG A 175 -2.27 -10.06 -5.63
C ARG A 175 -3.27 -9.97 -6.78
N SER A 176 -4.46 -10.52 -6.62
CA SER A 176 -5.52 -10.45 -7.63
C SER A 176 -6.34 -9.17 -7.45
N VAL A 177 -6.87 -8.64 -8.55
CA VAL A 177 -7.88 -7.58 -8.47
C VAL A 177 -9.11 -8.17 -7.76
N LEU A 178 -9.60 -7.47 -6.76
CA LEU A 178 -10.85 -7.80 -6.08
C LEU A 178 -11.94 -6.84 -6.54
N ASP A 179 -13.00 -7.37 -7.12
CA ASP A 179 -14.17 -6.58 -7.47
C ASP A 179 -15.25 -6.68 -6.39
N ILE A 180 -15.75 -5.54 -5.94
CA ILE A 180 -16.92 -5.46 -5.06
C ILE A 180 -18.13 -5.18 -5.94
N SER A 181 -19.07 -6.12 -5.95
CA SER A 181 -20.37 -5.95 -6.59
C SER A 181 -21.47 -6.53 -5.71
N ASN A 182 -22.71 -6.13 -5.99
CA ASN A 182 -23.86 -6.65 -5.25
C ASN A 182 -23.92 -8.19 -5.34
N GLU A 183 -23.70 -8.75 -6.54
CA GLU A 183 -23.68 -10.20 -6.76
C GLU A 183 -22.59 -10.91 -5.95
N ALA A 184 -21.36 -10.38 -5.96
CA ALA A 184 -20.23 -10.94 -5.21
C ALA A 184 -20.49 -10.92 -3.70
N MET A 185 -21.08 -9.84 -3.19
CA MET A 185 -21.42 -9.71 -1.78
C MET A 185 -22.54 -10.68 -1.36
N LEU A 186 -23.57 -10.85 -2.17
CA LEU A 186 -24.65 -11.82 -1.92
C LEU A 186 -24.14 -13.26 -1.96
N ALA A 187 -23.26 -13.58 -2.92
CA ALA A 187 -22.62 -14.90 -2.99
C ALA A 187 -21.75 -15.18 -1.76
N SER A 188 -20.98 -14.19 -1.32
CA SER A 188 -20.15 -14.28 -0.11
C SER A 188 -20.98 -14.47 1.15
N GLU A 189 -22.10 -13.79 1.27
CA GLU A 189 -23.02 -13.95 2.40
C GLU A 189 -23.56 -15.39 2.48
N LYS A 190 -24.02 -15.93 1.35
CA LYS A 190 -24.49 -17.33 1.29
C LYS A 190 -23.35 -18.31 1.65
N GLY A 191 -22.16 -18.07 1.14
CA GLY A 191 -20.98 -18.91 1.46
C GLY A 191 -20.63 -18.85 2.95
N PHE A 192 -20.62 -17.66 3.53
CA PHE A 192 -20.37 -17.45 4.95
C PHE A 192 -21.43 -18.12 5.83
N GLN A 193 -22.72 -18.00 5.48
CA GLN A 193 -23.80 -18.67 6.20
C GLN A 193 -23.64 -20.18 6.23
N ARG A 194 -23.32 -20.81 5.07
CA ARG A 194 -23.05 -22.25 5.01
C ARG A 194 -21.87 -22.67 5.89
N LEU A 195 -20.81 -21.89 5.91
CA LEU A 195 -19.65 -22.13 6.78
C LEU A 195 -20.05 -22.07 8.25
N MET A 196 -20.86 -21.11 8.65
CA MET A 196 -21.35 -20.97 10.03
C MET A 196 -22.30 -22.09 10.44
N GLU A 197 -23.15 -22.57 9.55
CA GLU A 197 -24.01 -23.73 9.78
C GLU A 197 -23.21 -25.02 9.98
N ALA A 198 -22.19 -25.23 9.15
CA ALA A 198 -21.27 -26.37 9.30
C ALA A 198 -20.53 -26.32 10.65
N LEU A 199 -20.04 -25.14 11.05
CA LEU A 199 -19.38 -24.96 12.34
C LEU A 199 -20.31 -25.25 13.52
N LYS A 200 -21.57 -24.78 13.47
CA LYS A 200 -22.59 -25.08 14.50
C LYS A 200 -22.84 -26.58 14.61
N THR A 201 -22.97 -27.27 13.48
CA THR A 201 -23.20 -28.72 13.45
C THR A 201 -22.03 -29.49 14.06
N LEU A 202 -20.78 -29.12 13.68
CA LEU A 202 -19.58 -29.74 14.26
C LEU A 202 -19.46 -29.49 15.76
N SER A 203 -19.76 -28.28 16.23
CA SER A 203 -19.73 -27.95 17.66
C SER A 203 -20.79 -28.76 18.44
N ALA A 204 -21.98 -28.95 17.87
CA ALA A 204 -23.03 -29.75 18.52
C ALA A 204 -22.61 -31.22 18.64
N ILE A 205 -22.03 -31.82 17.60
CA ILE A 205 -21.53 -33.20 17.62
C ILE A 205 -20.40 -33.35 18.66
N SER A 206 -19.44 -32.42 18.69
CA SER A 206 -18.34 -32.42 19.66
C SER A 206 -18.84 -32.37 21.09
N ASN A 207 -19.84 -31.52 21.38
CA ASN A 207 -20.42 -31.41 22.71
C ASN A 207 -21.19 -32.69 23.14
N GLN A 208 -21.87 -33.33 22.21
CA GLN A 208 -22.54 -34.62 22.48
C GLN A 208 -21.55 -35.72 22.84
N GLN A 209 -20.48 -35.87 22.05
CA GLN A 209 -19.44 -36.85 22.32
C GLN A 209 -18.74 -36.63 23.68
N SER A 210 -18.52 -35.36 24.06
CA SER A 210 -17.93 -35.02 25.34
C SER A 210 -18.86 -35.34 26.53
N ALA A 211 -20.18 -35.26 26.33
CA ALA A 211 -21.18 -35.60 27.33
C ALA A 211 -21.39 -37.11 27.51
N GLU A 212 -21.13 -37.90 26.48
CA GLU A 212 -21.25 -39.36 26.51
C GLU A 212 -19.98 -40.07 27.06
N SER A 213 -18.87 -39.35 27.13
CA SER A 213 -17.58 -39.88 27.59
C SER A 213 -17.19 -39.51 29.03
N GLY A 214 -18.02 -38.76 29.73
CA GLY A 214 -17.86 -38.36 31.14
C GLY A 214 -18.96 -38.94 32.03
#